data_d0e00484fa4e38c175e7ef9d0b32af46
#
_entry.id   d0e00484fa4e38c175e7ef9d0b32af46
#
_cell.length_a   1.000
_cell.length_b   1.000
_cell.length_c   1.000
_cell.angle_alpha   90.00
_cell.angle_beta   90.00
_cell.angle_gamma   90.00
#
_symmetry.space_group_name_H-M   'P 1'
#
loop_
_entity.id
_entity.type
_entity.pdbx_description
1 polymer ?
#
loop_
_entity_poly.entity_id
_entity_poly.type
_entity_poly.pdbx_seq_one_letter_code
_entity_poly.pdbx_strand_id
1 'polypeptide(L)'
;ATDDSEEAHATYVKQYKAEAHFLRAYFYWEMFLRYGPVPLVTDVLDPDGDLLSNYTTRPSLKEYVVDFILKELKDCEEGLMDKATSAESGNPGRISQPMARALYSRVMLYMASDRFRSESGISWQQAADAAQSFMTDYGTLYGLYTTDTDPKTCYTNAILKNAHDEKNNETIFWRNDVAVGWGAIYNDTPVGEGGNGGLCPSQNLVDMYDMANGQSPFSSYDETGAPVYNKPAT
;
A
#
# COMPACT_ATOMS: atom_id res chain seq x y z
N ALA A 1 17.49 -23.49 -18.32
CA ALA A 1 18.27 -24.40 -17.47
C ALA A 1 18.25 -23.79 -16.06
N THR A 2 17.66 -24.48 -15.09
CA THR A 2 17.77 -24.12 -13.67
C THR A 2 19.21 -24.36 -13.25
N ASP A 3 19.84 -23.34 -12.70
CA ASP A 3 21.15 -23.48 -12.08
C ASP A 3 20.94 -24.25 -10.76
N ASP A 4 21.37 -25.50 -10.74
CA ASP A 4 21.21 -26.40 -9.58
C ASP A 4 22.42 -26.32 -8.62
N SER A 5 23.21 -25.25 -8.68
CA SER A 5 24.35 -25.05 -7.77
C SER A 5 23.86 -24.82 -6.32
N GLU A 6 24.68 -25.19 -5.33
CA GLU A 6 24.38 -24.91 -3.90
C GLU A 6 24.20 -23.40 -3.64
N GLU A 7 24.92 -22.56 -4.38
CA GLU A 7 24.85 -21.11 -4.28
C GLU A 7 23.50 -20.55 -4.80
N ALA A 8 23.03 -21.07 -5.94
CA ALA A 8 21.72 -20.73 -6.47
C ALA A 8 20.62 -21.15 -5.50
N HIS A 9 20.71 -22.36 -4.92
CA HIS A 9 19.77 -22.83 -3.92
C HIS A 9 19.73 -21.93 -2.68
N ALA A 10 20.89 -21.53 -2.15
CA ALA A 10 20.99 -20.62 -1.02
C ALA A 10 20.35 -19.25 -1.32
N THR A 11 20.54 -18.74 -2.54
CA THR A 11 19.93 -17.48 -3.01
C THR A 11 18.41 -17.57 -3.04
N TYR A 12 17.85 -18.65 -3.60
CA TYR A 12 16.40 -18.86 -3.61
C TYR A 12 15.81 -18.98 -2.19
N VAL A 13 16.50 -19.69 -1.29
CA VAL A 13 16.06 -19.81 0.11
C VAL A 13 16.04 -18.46 0.81
N LYS A 14 17.07 -17.61 0.61
CA LYS A 14 17.12 -16.25 1.14
C LYS A 14 15.93 -15.42 0.64
N GLN A 15 15.69 -15.48 -0.66
CA GLN A 15 14.59 -14.75 -1.30
C GLN A 15 13.21 -15.20 -0.79
N TYR A 16 12.92 -16.50 -0.76
CA TYR A 16 11.64 -17.00 -0.29
C TYR A 16 11.38 -16.67 1.19
N LYS A 17 12.42 -16.69 2.01
CA LYS A 17 12.32 -16.23 3.40
C LYS A 17 11.96 -14.73 3.46
N ALA A 18 12.60 -13.90 2.66
CA ALA A 18 12.31 -12.47 2.60
C ALA A 18 10.87 -12.20 2.12
N GLU A 19 10.40 -12.90 1.10
CA GLU A 19 9.02 -12.82 0.63
C GLU A 19 8.02 -13.26 1.71
N ALA A 20 8.32 -14.32 2.46
CA ALA A 20 7.48 -14.76 3.57
C ALA A 20 7.42 -13.72 4.70
N HIS A 21 8.52 -13.05 5.03
CA HIS A 21 8.55 -11.94 5.99
C HIS A 21 7.70 -10.76 5.50
N PHE A 22 7.84 -10.38 4.22
CA PHE A 22 7.00 -9.34 3.63
C PHE A 22 5.51 -9.69 3.71
N LEU A 23 5.13 -10.90 3.29
CA LEU A 23 3.74 -11.35 3.32
C LEU A 23 3.18 -11.38 4.73
N ARG A 24 3.97 -11.81 5.71
CA ARG A 24 3.58 -11.78 7.12
C ARG A 24 3.30 -10.35 7.58
N ALA A 25 4.23 -9.42 7.31
CA ALA A 25 4.03 -8.00 7.62
C ALA A 25 2.79 -7.43 6.93
N TYR A 26 2.60 -7.74 5.65
CA TYR A 26 1.45 -7.29 4.86
C TYR A 26 0.12 -7.79 5.42
N PHE A 27 0.00 -9.08 5.73
CA PHE A 27 -1.24 -9.63 6.28
C PHE A 27 -1.55 -9.10 7.68
N TYR A 28 -0.53 -8.94 8.55
CA TYR A 28 -0.72 -8.32 9.85
C TYR A 28 -1.10 -6.84 9.73
N TRP A 29 -0.57 -6.12 8.73
CA TRP A 29 -0.99 -4.75 8.41
C TRP A 29 -2.45 -4.70 7.95
N GLU A 30 -2.87 -5.59 7.06
CA GLU A 30 -4.26 -5.68 6.60
C GLU A 30 -5.23 -6.00 7.74
N MET A 31 -4.84 -6.86 8.68
CA MET A 31 -5.60 -7.12 9.89
C MET A 31 -5.68 -5.89 10.79
N PHE A 32 -4.57 -5.17 10.95
CA PHE A 32 -4.52 -3.93 11.72
C PHE A 32 -5.50 -2.88 11.21
N LEU A 33 -5.58 -2.69 9.91
CA LEU A 33 -6.49 -1.70 9.30
C LEU A 33 -7.97 -1.99 9.61
N ARG A 34 -8.32 -3.22 9.92
CA ARG A 34 -9.71 -3.65 10.18
C ARG A 34 -10.02 -3.83 11.67
N TYR A 35 -9.07 -4.33 12.42
CA TYR A 35 -9.31 -4.81 13.79
C TYR A 35 -8.41 -4.14 14.84
N GLY A 36 -7.46 -3.28 14.43
CA GLY A 36 -6.37 -2.83 15.28
C GLY A 36 -5.37 -3.97 15.59
N PRO A 37 -4.52 -3.83 16.62
CA PRO A 37 -3.60 -4.88 17.00
C PRO A 37 -4.35 -6.19 17.33
N VAL A 38 -3.92 -7.29 16.74
CA VAL A 38 -4.38 -8.64 17.06
C VAL A 38 -3.23 -9.45 17.68
N PRO A 39 -3.47 -10.57 18.36
CA PRO A 39 -2.38 -11.40 18.87
C PRO A 39 -1.37 -11.76 17.78
N LEU A 40 -0.08 -11.63 18.08
CA LEU A 40 1.00 -11.98 17.16
C LEU A 40 1.32 -13.48 17.31
N VAL A 41 1.10 -14.22 16.23
CA VAL A 41 1.43 -15.66 16.14
C VAL A 41 2.61 -15.80 15.21
N THR A 42 3.81 -16.00 15.74
CA THR A 42 5.07 -16.07 14.98
C THR A 42 5.66 -17.47 14.91
N ASP A 43 5.14 -18.38 15.72
CA ASP A 43 5.60 -19.75 15.83
C ASP A 43 4.56 -20.73 15.28
N VAL A 44 5.04 -21.91 14.91
CA VAL A 44 4.15 -23.04 14.56
C VAL A 44 3.46 -23.50 15.83
N LEU A 45 2.13 -23.46 15.84
CA LEU A 45 1.35 -23.82 16.99
C LEU A 45 1.20 -25.34 17.07
N ASP A 46 1.28 -25.88 18.29
CA ASP A 46 0.93 -27.27 18.57
C ASP A 46 -0.62 -27.38 18.58
N PRO A 47 -1.23 -28.15 17.66
CA PRO A 47 -2.68 -28.30 17.62
C PRO A 47 -3.26 -28.98 18.86
N ASP A 48 -2.47 -29.76 19.60
CA ASP A 48 -2.85 -30.43 20.82
C ASP A 48 -2.54 -29.61 22.09
N GLY A 49 -1.89 -28.45 21.91
CA GLY A 49 -1.51 -27.52 22.97
C GLY A 49 -2.62 -26.56 23.37
N ASP A 50 -2.36 -25.80 24.44
CA ASP A 50 -3.26 -24.71 24.87
C ASP A 50 -3.11 -23.49 23.98
N LEU A 51 -3.84 -23.44 22.89
CA LEU A 51 -3.79 -22.37 21.89
C LEU A 51 -4.42 -21.08 22.39
N LEU A 52 -5.33 -21.15 23.36
CA LEU A 52 -6.09 -19.96 23.78
C LEU A 52 -5.36 -19.15 24.85
N SER A 53 -4.71 -19.77 25.82
CA SER A 53 -4.09 -19.06 26.94
C SER A 53 -2.93 -18.15 26.52
N ASN A 54 -2.22 -18.52 25.45
CA ASN A 54 -1.03 -17.77 24.98
C ASN A 54 -1.37 -16.57 24.08
N TYR A 55 -2.60 -16.52 23.52
CA TYR A 55 -2.98 -15.52 22.50
C TYR A 55 -4.25 -14.74 22.87
N THR A 56 -4.56 -14.64 24.15
CA THR A 56 -5.75 -13.94 24.64
C THR A 56 -5.61 -12.43 24.72
N THR A 57 -4.36 -11.92 24.76
CA THR A 57 -4.08 -10.50 24.95
C THR A 57 -3.61 -9.84 23.65
N ARG A 58 -4.17 -8.69 23.35
CA ARG A 58 -3.71 -7.86 22.24
C ARG A 58 -2.42 -7.14 22.65
N PRO A 59 -1.38 -7.11 21.79
CA PRO A 59 -0.20 -6.31 22.04
C PRO A 59 -0.53 -4.81 21.96
N SER A 60 0.34 -3.97 22.50
CA SER A 60 0.26 -2.53 22.31
C SER A 60 0.43 -2.17 20.82
N LEU A 61 -0.03 -0.97 20.43
CA LEU A 61 0.17 -0.47 19.07
C LEU A 61 1.65 -0.46 18.68
N LYS A 62 2.51 -0.03 19.61
CA LYS A 62 3.95 0.02 19.38
C LYS A 62 4.54 -1.36 19.11
N GLU A 63 4.26 -2.34 19.97
CA GLU A 63 4.74 -3.72 19.79
C GLU A 63 4.25 -4.32 18.47
N TYR A 64 2.99 -4.09 18.12
CA TYR A 64 2.38 -4.66 16.92
C TYR A 64 2.88 -4.03 15.62
N VAL A 65 2.89 -2.70 15.53
CA VAL A 65 3.22 -2.01 14.29
C VAL A 65 4.71 -1.68 14.21
N VAL A 66 5.27 -1.06 15.26
CA VAL A 66 6.63 -0.52 15.19
C VAL A 66 7.66 -1.64 15.37
N ASP A 67 7.49 -2.43 16.43
CA ASP A 67 8.49 -3.44 16.80
C ASP A 67 8.33 -4.75 16.01
N PHE A 68 7.15 -4.99 15.39
CA PHE A 68 6.92 -6.16 14.56
C PHE A 68 6.76 -5.80 13.06
N ILE A 69 5.68 -5.13 12.62
CA ILE A 69 5.43 -4.93 11.18
C ILE A 69 6.54 -4.14 10.48
N LEU A 70 6.93 -2.98 11.04
CA LEU A 70 7.99 -2.16 10.45
C LEU A 70 9.35 -2.86 10.49
N LYS A 71 9.60 -3.67 11.52
CA LYS A 71 10.82 -4.49 11.60
C LYS A 71 10.84 -5.57 10.53
N GLU A 72 9.76 -6.33 10.36
CA GLU A 72 9.63 -7.34 9.30
C GLU A 72 9.88 -6.76 7.91
N LEU A 73 9.33 -5.56 7.63
CA LEU A 73 9.52 -4.88 6.34
C LEU A 73 10.96 -4.42 6.12
N LYS A 74 11.69 -4.05 7.16
CA LYS A 74 13.11 -3.73 7.06
C LYS A 74 13.97 -4.97 6.87
N ASP A 75 13.71 -5.99 7.69
CA ASP A 75 14.53 -7.20 7.71
C ASP A 75 14.41 -7.99 6.39
N CYS A 76 13.25 -7.92 5.71
CA CYS A 76 13.06 -8.62 4.45
C CYS A 76 13.74 -7.93 3.25
N GLU A 77 13.95 -6.61 3.28
CA GLU A 77 14.36 -5.83 2.11
C GLU A 77 15.62 -6.37 1.44
N GLU A 78 16.67 -6.68 2.22
CA GLU A 78 17.95 -7.17 1.69
C GLU A 78 17.84 -8.53 0.95
N GLY A 79 16.85 -9.34 1.29
CA GLY A 79 16.63 -10.65 0.67
C GLY A 79 15.69 -10.62 -0.53
N LEU A 80 15.02 -9.50 -0.77
CA LEU A 80 14.08 -9.34 -1.88
C LEU A 80 14.82 -8.98 -3.17
N MET A 81 14.23 -9.35 -4.30
CA MET A 81 14.68 -8.92 -5.62
C MET A 81 14.52 -7.43 -5.80
N ASP A 82 15.36 -6.81 -6.62
CA ASP A 82 15.08 -5.50 -7.19
C ASP A 82 13.96 -5.57 -8.25
N LYS A 83 13.51 -4.42 -8.74
CA LYS A 83 12.43 -4.36 -9.74
C LYS A 83 12.85 -5.00 -11.08
N ALA A 84 14.06 -4.75 -11.52
CA ALA A 84 14.57 -5.22 -12.81
C ALA A 84 14.67 -6.75 -12.82
N THR A 85 15.32 -7.34 -11.82
CA THR A 85 15.44 -8.79 -11.69
C THR A 85 14.07 -9.47 -11.61
N SER A 86 13.11 -8.87 -10.89
CA SER A 86 11.74 -9.39 -10.83
C SER A 86 11.06 -9.42 -12.20
N ALA A 87 11.23 -8.38 -13.02
CA ALA A 87 10.69 -8.31 -14.38
C ALA A 87 11.41 -9.29 -15.33
N GLU A 88 12.73 -9.34 -15.29
CA GLU A 88 13.58 -10.21 -16.11
C GLU A 88 13.35 -11.70 -15.83
N SER A 89 13.02 -12.06 -14.58
CA SER A 89 12.72 -13.44 -14.21
C SER A 89 11.41 -13.98 -14.80
N GLY A 90 10.67 -13.17 -15.55
CA GLY A 90 9.38 -13.54 -16.14
C GLY A 90 8.23 -13.62 -15.12
N ASN A 91 8.45 -13.12 -13.92
CA ASN A 91 7.45 -13.06 -12.84
C ASN A 91 7.16 -11.60 -12.43
N PRO A 92 6.62 -10.76 -13.32
CA PRO A 92 6.24 -9.40 -12.97
C PRO A 92 5.18 -9.44 -11.87
N GLY A 93 5.31 -8.53 -10.89
CA GLY A 93 4.43 -8.51 -9.72
C GLY A 93 4.89 -9.40 -8.55
N ARG A 94 6.02 -10.11 -8.67
CA ARG A 94 6.68 -10.76 -7.54
C ARG A 94 7.20 -9.70 -6.56
N ILE A 95 7.17 -10.03 -5.27
CA ILE A 95 7.57 -9.10 -4.21
C ILE A 95 9.01 -8.63 -4.42
N SER A 96 9.22 -7.32 -4.41
CA SER A 96 10.51 -6.68 -4.64
C SER A 96 10.82 -5.66 -3.54
N GLN A 97 12.09 -5.24 -3.48
CA GLN A 97 12.57 -4.23 -2.51
C GLN A 97 11.73 -2.93 -2.53
N PRO A 98 11.41 -2.32 -3.70
CA PRO A 98 10.56 -1.14 -3.73
C PRO A 98 9.16 -1.38 -3.18
N MET A 99 8.59 -2.58 -3.32
CA MET A 99 7.28 -2.90 -2.71
C MET A 99 7.35 -2.88 -1.18
N ALA A 100 8.40 -3.46 -0.59
CA ALA A 100 8.62 -3.46 0.86
C ALA A 100 8.83 -2.02 1.38
N ARG A 101 9.65 -1.23 0.68
CA ARG A 101 9.93 0.16 1.04
C ARG A 101 8.71 1.06 0.89
N ALA A 102 7.88 0.87 -0.14
CA ALA A 102 6.64 1.61 -0.33
C ALA A 102 5.62 1.31 0.79
N LEU A 103 5.46 0.03 1.14
CA LEU A 103 4.60 -0.37 2.26
C LEU A 103 5.13 0.19 3.59
N TYR A 104 6.44 0.12 3.83
CA TYR A 104 7.08 0.73 5.00
C TYR A 104 6.73 2.22 5.12
N SER A 105 6.91 2.99 4.05
CA SER A 105 6.59 4.42 4.02
C SER A 105 5.11 4.69 4.31
N ARG A 106 4.21 3.88 3.75
CA ARG A 106 2.77 3.98 4.01
C ARG A 106 2.41 3.71 5.48
N VAL A 107 3.00 2.67 6.09
CA VAL A 107 2.80 2.35 7.50
C VAL A 107 3.33 3.48 8.39
N MET A 108 4.51 4.03 8.08
CA MET A 108 5.09 5.17 8.79
C MET A 108 4.16 6.39 8.77
N LEU A 109 3.60 6.73 7.60
CA LEU A 109 2.65 7.83 7.45
C LEU A 109 1.40 7.62 8.31
N TYR A 110 0.85 6.41 8.32
CA TYR A 110 -0.31 6.07 9.14
C TYR A 110 -0.02 6.23 10.64
N MET A 111 1.14 5.76 11.08
CA MET A 111 1.56 5.82 12.48
C MET A 111 1.92 7.23 12.95
N ALA A 112 2.32 8.13 12.06
CA ALA A 112 2.58 9.54 12.34
C ALA A 112 1.29 10.36 12.51
N SER A 113 0.11 9.83 12.11
CA SER A 113 -1.16 10.54 12.23
C SER A 113 -1.51 10.91 13.66
N ASP A 114 -2.31 11.94 13.85
CA ASP A 114 -2.72 12.43 15.19
C ASP A 114 -3.39 11.33 16.04
N ARG A 115 -4.04 10.38 15.39
CA ARG A 115 -4.66 9.23 16.06
C ARG A 115 -3.65 8.29 16.70
N PHE A 116 -2.50 8.05 16.06
CA PHE A 116 -1.61 6.96 16.43
C PHE A 116 -0.23 7.41 16.93
N ARG A 117 0.19 8.64 16.65
CA ARG A 117 1.57 9.08 16.96
C ARG A 117 1.94 9.05 18.43
N SER A 118 0.98 9.28 19.34
CA SER A 118 1.24 9.25 20.77
C SER A 118 1.59 7.85 21.29
N GLU A 119 1.03 6.81 20.68
CA GLU A 119 1.25 5.41 21.03
C GLU A 119 2.39 4.78 20.22
N SER A 120 2.50 5.13 18.95
CA SER A 120 3.55 4.60 18.06
C SER A 120 4.91 5.24 18.30
N GLY A 121 4.92 6.50 18.74
CA GLY A 121 6.14 7.32 18.86
C GLY A 121 6.70 7.78 17.51
N ILE A 122 5.97 7.58 16.39
CA ILE A 122 6.41 7.99 15.06
C ILE A 122 5.99 9.45 14.80
N SER A 123 6.96 10.29 14.45
CA SER A 123 6.74 11.68 14.08
C SER A 123 6.45 11.88 12.61
N TRP A 124 5.84 13.02 12.24
CA TRP A 124 5.67 13.43 10.85
C TRP A 124 6.99 13.52 10.08
N GLN A 125 8.09 13.94 10.77
CA GLN A 125 9.40 13.99 10.15
C GLN A 125 9.89 12.60 9.76
N GLN A 126 9.74 11.61 10.63
CA GLN A 126 10.15 10.23 10.33
C GLN A 126 9.34 9.63 9.17
N ALA A 127 8.05 9.97 9.07
CA ALA A 127 7.23 9.56 7.94
C ALA A 127 7.65 10.24 6.63
N ALA A 128 7.97 11.54 6.68
CA ALA A 128 8.50 12.29 5.53
C ALA A 128 9.86 11.73 5.09
N ASP A 129 10.75 11.43 6.02
CA ASP A 129 12.07 10.85 5.74
C ASP A 129 11.94 9.47 5.06
N ALA A 130 10.97 8.66 5.49
CA ALA A 130 10.70 7.35 4.87
C ALA A 130 10.21 7.50 3.42
N ALA A 131 9.33 8.46 3.15
CA ALA A 131 8.86 8.76 1.81
C ALA A 131 9.99 9.33 0.93
N GLN A 132 10.79 10.24 1.47
CA GLN A 132 11.95 10.82 0.76
C GLN A 132 13.00 9.76 0.42
N SER A 133 13.26 8.82 1.34
CA SER A 133 14.18 7.70 1.08
C SER A 133 13.69 6.85 -0.11
N PHE A 134 12.39 6.52 -0.17
CA PHE A 134 11.83 5.82 -1.33
C PHE A 134 12.06 6.59 -2.64
N MET A 135 11.77 7.89 -2.65
CA MET A 135 11.96 8.73 -3.83
C MET A 135 13.42 8.84 -4.25
N THR A 136 14.34 8.88 -3.29
CA THR A 136 15.79 8.94 -3.56
C THR A 136 16.29 7.64 -4.18
N ASP A 137 15.89 6.49 -3.60
CA ASP A 137 16.43 5.19 -3.98
C ASP A 137 15.75 4.64 -5.26
N TYR A 138 14.47 4.95 -5.47
CA TYR A 138 13.66 4.35 -6.54
C TYR A 138 13.01 5.36 -7.50
N GLY A 139 13.26 6.65 -7.36
CA GLY A 139 12.67 7.70 -8.22
C GLY A 139 13.09 7.65 -9.69
N THR A 140 14.13 6.90 -10.04
CA THR A 140 14.47 6.60 -11.43
C THR A 140 13.66 5.46 -12.03
N LEU A 141 13.09 4.60 -11.18
CA LEU A 141 12.30 3.43 -11.58
C LEU A 141 10.79 3.69 -11.55
N TYR A 142 10.38 4.65 -10.72
CA TYR A 142 8.98 5.03 -10.52
C TYR A 142 8.81 6.54 -10.65
N GLY A 143 7.67 6.95 -11.13
CA GLY A 143 7.34 8.36 -11.32
C GLY A 143 5.94 8.50 -11.90
N LEU A 144 5.48 9.72 -12.02
CA LEU A 144 4.17 9.98 -12.61
C LEU A 144 4.12 9.53 -14.07
N TYR A 145 3.00 8.95 -14.46
CA TYR A 145 2.72 8.60 -15.85
C TYR A 145 2.47 9.87 -16.68
N THR A 146 3.44 10.28 -17.46
CA THR A 146 3.42 11.54 -18.22
C THR A 146 3.66 11.32 -19.72
N THR A 147 3.34 10.15 -20.24
CA THR A 147 3.62 9.79 -21.64
C THR A 147 2.65 10.38 -22.63
N ASP A 148 1.49 10.87 -22.19
CA ASP A 148 0.52 11.57 -23.03
C ASP A 148 0.65 13.10 -22.83
N THR A 149 0.23 13.86 -23.82
CA THR A 149 0.30 15.32 -23.78
C THR A 149 -0.80 15.97 -22.95
N ASP A 150 -1.91 15.24 -22.73
CA ASP A 150 -3.04 15.70 -21.96
C ASP A 150 -3.01 15.06 -20.55
N PRO A 151 -2.95 15.87 -19.47
CA PRO A 151 -2.91 15.36 -18.09
C PRO A 151 -4.08 14.45 -17.72
N LYS A 152 -5.29 14.72 -18.25
CA LYS A 152 -6.47 13.88 -18.01
C LYS A 152 -6.29 12.49 -18.64
N THR A 153 -5.73 12.44 -19.83
CA THR A 153 -5.40 11.19 -20.51
C THR A 153 -4.30 10.44 -19.78
N CYS A 154 -3.27 11.13 -19.26
CA CYS A 154 -2.25 10.52 -18.40
C CYS A 154 -2.87 9.85 -17.18
N TYR A 155 -3.69 10.57 -16.42
CA TYR A 155 -4.36 10.04 -15.24
C TYR A 155 -5.25 8.83 -15.56
N THR A 156 -6.07 8.94 -16.60
CA THR A 156 -6.95 7.83 -17.05
C THR A 156 -6.13 6.60 -17.43
N ASN A 157 -5.06 6.78 -18.18
CA ASN A 157 -4.20 5.67 -18.61
C ASN A 157 -3.42 5.05 -17.44
N ALA A 158 -2.95 5.85 -16.50
CA ALA A 158 -2.25 5.35 -15.31
C ALA A 158 -3.14 4.41 -14.47
N ILE A 159 -4.45 4.74 -14.36
CA ILE A 159 -5.41 3.92 -13.59
C ILE A 159 -5.92 2.71 -14.39
N LEU A 160 -6.23 2.89 -15.67
CA LEU A 160 -6.87 1.85 -16.48
C LEU A 160 -5.88 0.89 -17.16
N LYS A 161 -4.65 1.33 -17.40
CA LYS A 161 -3.61 0.45 -17.93
C LYS A 161 -3.12 -0.48 -16.85
N ASN A 162 -2.98 -1.74 -17.21
CA ASN A 162 -2.47 -2.73 -16.29
C ASN A 162 -0.98 -2.50 -15.98
N ALA A 163 -0.52 -3.11 -14.94
CA ALA A 163 0.85 -3.00 -14.46
C ALA A 163 1.90 -3.58 -15.42
N HIS A 164 1.50 -4.33 -16.42
CA HIS A 164 2.37 -4.88 -17.45
C HIS A 164 2.67 -3.89 -18.59
N ASP A 165 2.05 -2.72 -18.60
CA ASP A 165 2.42 -1.66 -19.55
C ASP A 165 3.75 -1.06 -19.10
N GLU A 166 4.80 -1.25 -19.90
CA GLU A 166 6.16 -0.72 -19.65
C GLU A 166 6.17 0.80 -19.45
N LYS A 167 5.15 1.49 -19.94
CA LYS A 167 5.01 2.94 -19.80
C LYS A 167 4.38 3.35 -18.46
N ASN A 168 3.83 2.40 -17.68
CA ASN A 168 3.20 2.70 -16.42
C ASN A 168 4.20 2.60 -15.26
N ASN A 169 4.88 3.70 -14.99
CA ASN A 169 5.86 3.79 -13.90
C ASN A 169 5.22 4.10 -12.54
N GLU A 170 3.93 4.37 -12.44
CA GLU A 170 3.27 4.67 -11.17
C GLU A 170 2.97 3.41 -10.37
N THR A 171 2.80 2.26 -11.02
CA THR A 171 2.43 1.03 -10.35
C THR A 171 3.63 0.38 -9.67
N ILE A 172 3.63 0.36 -8.34
CA ILE A 172 4.68 -0.24 -7.51
C ILE A 172 4.37 -1.70 -7.20
N PHE A 173 3.12 -1.98 -6.83
CA PHE A 173 2.66 -3.31 -6.46
C PHE A 173 1.28 -3.58 -7.04
N TRP A 174 1.10 -4.75 -7.61
CA TRP A 174 -0.17 -5.17 -8.17
C TRP A 174 -0.38 -6.67 -7.99
N ARG A 175 -1.61 -7.07 -8.04
CA ARG A 175 -2.01 -8.46 -7.99
C ARG A 175 -2.11 -9.01 -9.42
N ASN A 176 -1.52 -10.15 -9.66
CA ASN A 176 -1.41 -10.77 -10.98
C ASN A 176 -2.63 -11.60 -11.37
N ASP A 177 -3.72 -11.52 -10.67
CA ASP A 177 -4.87 -12.34 -11.00
C ASP A 177 -5.94 -11.58 -11.78
N VAL A 178 -6.66 -12.38 -12.49
CA VAL A 178 -7.50 -12.02 -13.59
C VAL A 178 -8.93 -11.78 -13.12
N ALA A 179 -9.54 -10.83 -13.79
CA ALA A 179 -10.98 -10.67 -13.90
C ALA A 179 -11.69 -10.29 -12.61
N VAL A 180 -11.84 -9.01 -12.44
CA VAL A 180 -12.99 -8.47 -11.71
C VAL A 180 -14.24 -8.94 -12.48
N GLY A 181 -15.04 -9.81 -11.87
CA GLY A 181 -16.30 -10.21 -12.46
C GLY A 181 -17.22 -8.99 -12.69
N TRP A 182 -18.00 -9.01 -13.72
CA TRP A 182 -19.00 -7.99 -14.04
C TRP A 182 -19.85 -7.54 -12.84
N GLY A 183 -20.07 -8.44 -11.87
CA GLY A 183 -20.86 -8.15 -10.68
C GLY A 183 -20.27 -7.03 -9.79
N ALA A 184 -18.96 -6.92 -9.64
CA ALA A 184 -18.35 -5.87 -8.84
C ALA A 184 -18.47 -4.51 -9.55
N ILE A 185 -18.17 -4.46 -10.84
CA ILE A 185 -18.28 -3.22 -11.65
C ILE A 185 -19.74 -2.74 -11.67
N TYR A 186 -20.68 -3.66 -11.89
CA TYR A 186 -22.10 -3.32 -11.93
C TYR A 186 -22.62 -2.80 -10.59
N ASN A 187 -22.15 -3.36 -9.46
CA ASN A 187 -22.55 -2.89 -8.14
C ASN A 187 -22.01 -1.50 -7.81
N ASP A 188 -20.83 -1.14 -8.30
CA ASP A 188 -20.17 0.12 -7.98
C ASP A 188 -20.51 1.24 -8.97
N THR A 189 -20.98 0.90 -10.17
CA THR A 189 -21.39 1.89 -11.16
C THR A 189 -22.62 2.67 -10.68
N PRO A 190 -22.70 3.99 -10.92
CA PRO A 190 -23.87 4.81 -10.58
C PRO A 190 -25.16 4.30 -11.24
N VAL A 191 -26.28 4.47 -10.55
CA VAL A 191 -27.61 4.04 -11.04
C VAL A 191 -27.93 4.71 -12.40
N GLY A 192 -27.58 5.98 -12.60
CA GLY A 192 -27.77 6.70 -13.86
C GLY A 192 -26.99 6.13 -15.04
N GLU A 193 -25.93 5.35 -14.78
CA GLU A 193 -25.08 4.68 -15.77
C GLU A 193 -25.40 3.18 -15.87
N GLY A 194 -26.52 2.75 -15.33
CA GLY A 194 -26.97 1.36 -15.39
C GLY A 194 -26.43 0.42 -14.32
N GLY A 195 -25.81 0.96 -13.27
CA GLY A 195 -25.32 0.20 -12.12
C GLY A 195 -26.26 0.26 -10.92
N ASN A 196 -25.82 -0.30 -9.79
CA ASN A 196 -26.58 -0.35 -8.54
C ASN A 196 -26.20 0.76 -7.54
N GLY A 197 -25.10 1.52 -7.75
CA GLY A 197 -24.63 2.58 -6.85
C GLY A 197 -24.24 2.06 -5.47
N GLY A 198 -23.66 0.87 -5.38
CA GLY A 198 -23.36 0.20 -4.10
C GLY A 198 -22.24 0.84 -3.31
N LEU A 199 -21.27 1.47 -3.98
CA LEU A 199 -20.20 2.24 -3.37
C LEU A 199 -20.28 3.70 -3.80
N CYS A 200 -20.29 4.61 -2.81
CA CYS A 200 -20.23 6.04 -3.04
C CYS A 200 -19.02 6.62 -2.30
N PRO A 201 -18.31 7.59 -2.89
CA PRO A 201 -17.26 8.29 -2.17
C PRO A 201 -17.85 9.08 -1.00
N SER A 202 -17.11 9.17 0.10
CA SER A 202 -17.46 10.12 1.16
C SER A 202 -17.27 11.56 0.66
N GLN A 203 -18.05 12.50 1.20
CA GLN A 203 -17.87 13.91 0.87
C GLN A 203 -16.45 14.40 1.13
N ASN A 204 -15.82 13.92 2.22
CA ASN A 204 -14.42 14.24 2.53
C ASN A 204 -13.47 13.84 1.40
N LEU A 205 -13.68 12.68 0.76
CA LEU A 205 -12.86 12.27 -0.38
C LEU A 205 -13.10 13.18 -1.59
N VAL A 206 -14.34 13.54 -1.85
CA VAL A 206 -14.69 14.47 -2.97
C VAL A 206 -14.05 15.85 -2.74
N ASP A 207 -14.06 16.34 -1.51
CA ASP A 207 -13.50 17.64 -1.13
C ASP A 207 -11.97 17.69 -1.18
N MET A 208 -11.29 16.55 -1.26
CA MET A 208 -9.84 16.49 -1.46
C MET A 208 -9.39 16.76 -2.89
N TYR A 209 -10.31 16.74 -3.86
CA TYR A 209 -9.98 17.06 -5.25
C TYR A 209 -10.08 18.56 -5.49
N ASP A 210 -9.02 19.14 -6.03
CA ASP A 210 -9.01 20.55 -6.42
C ASP A 210 -9.93 20.82 -7.62
N MET A 211 -10.40 22.07 -7.71
CA MET A 211 -11.09 22.55 -8.90
C MET A 211 -10.12 22.61 -10.11
N ALA A 212 -10.66 22.68 -11.31
CA ALA A 212 -9.87 22.71 -12.55
C ALA A 212 -8.81 23.83 -12.63
N ASN A 213 -8.97 24.88 -11.81
CA ASN A 213 -8.00 25.98 -11.67
C ASN A 213 -6.94 25.74 -10.57
N GLY A 214 -6.90 24.56 -9.96
CA GLY A 214 -5.98 24.19 -8.89
C GLY A 214 -6.31 24.79 -7.52
N GLN A 215 -7.49 25.36 -7.34
CA GLN A 215 -7.94 25.89 -6.04
C GLN A 215 -8.76 24.85 -5.30
N SER A 216 -8.69 24.90 -3.96
CA SER A 216 -9.57 24.08 -3.12
C SER A 216 -11.05 24.35 -3.43
N PRO A 217 -11.92 23.32 -3.44
CA PRO A 217 -13.34 23.49 -3.66
C PRO A 217 -14.05 24.29 -2.55
N PHE A 218 -13.43 24.45 -1.38
CA PHE A 218 -13.98 25.22 -0.26
C PHE A 218 -12.93 26.14 0.36
N SER A 219 -13.38 27.22 0.98
CA SER A 219 -12.51 28.24 1.58
C SER A 219 -12.33 28.07 3.10
N SER A 220 -13.28 27.48 3.78
CA SER A 220 -13.31 27.32 5.23
C SER A 220 -14.34 26.27 5.65
N TYR A 221 -14.39 25.98 6.94
CA TYR A 221 -15.51 25.27 7.56
C TYR A 221 -16.34 26.28 8.37
N ASP A 222 -17.66 26.13 8.37
CA ASP A 222 -18.56 26.95 9.20
C ASP A 222 -18.55 26.49 10.67
N GLU A 223 -19.36 27.16 11.50
CA GLU A 223 -19.46 26.86 12.93
C GLU A 223 -19.97 25.44 13.24
N THR A 224 -20.60 24.77 12.28
CA THR A 224 -21.09 23.39 12.40
C THR A 224 -20.08 22.37 11.89
N GLY A 225 -18.97 22.82 11.33
CA GLY A 225 -17.96 21.98 10.70
C GLY A 225 -18.30 21.58 9.25
N ALA A 226 -19.30 22.20 8.63
CA ALA A 226 -19.63 21.99 7.23
C ALA A 226 -18.74 22.86 6.30
N PRO A 227 -18.30 22.32 5.14
CA PRO A 227 -17.45 23.08 4.23
C PRO A 227 -18.21 24.24 3.57
N VAL A 228 -17.58 25.41 3.53
CA VAL A 228 -18.06 26.60 2.80
C VAL A 228 -17.46 26.56 1.40
N TYR A 229 -18.24 26.12 0.42
CA TYR A 229 -17.76 25.92 -0.94
C TYR A 229 -17.45 27.24 -1.65
N ASN A 230 -16.34 27.25 -2.38
CA ASN A 230 -16.03 28.31 -3.32
C ASN A 230 -17.01 28.27 -4.49
N LYS A 231 -17.54 29.42 -4.88
CA LYS A 231 -18.34 29.49 -6.09
C LYS A 231 -17.43 29.28 -7.30
N PRO A 232 -17.84 28.47 -8.30
CA PRO A 232 -17.12 28.40 -9.56
C PRO A 232 -16.95 29.82 -10.11
N ALA A 233 -15.77 30.14 -10.61
CA ALA A 233 -15.58 31.36 -11.37
C ALA A 233 -16.50 31.29 -12.60
N THR A 234 -17.47 32.19 -12.67
CA THR A 234 -18.38 32.35 -13.82
C THR A 234 -17.65 32.89 -15.02
#